data_62af105b7c378a6c9478daa5d674b80b
#
_entry.id   62af105b7c378a6c9478daa5d674b80b
#
_cell.length_a   1.000
_cell.length_b   1.000
_cell.length_c   1.000
_cell.angle_alpha   90.00
_cell.angle_beta   90.00
_cell.angle_gamma   90.00
#
_symmetry.space_group_name_H-M   'P 1'
#
loop_
_entity.id
_entity.type
_entity.pdbx_description
1 polymer ?
#
loop_
_entity_poly.entity_id
_entity_poly.type
_entity_poly.pdbx_seq_one_letter_code
_entity_poly.pdbx_strand_id
1 'polypeptide(L)'
;MTFSRTVIISCAGMGNRLGLGTTKALIDIKGEPLIIHQLKSLDNENDVRVVVGYQAEKVIDTVNRYRKDVLFVFNYDYKTTGTGASVVLASKFANEYILALDGDLLIHPDDMKKILSFESEFVGGNPIESDDPWMVQTFEKDGKEYVKAFSKNEGKYEWNGITQILSKKICSGTGHVFQLVEPFLPIEFMNIRTREIDTINDYNRALEWIERGYN
;
A
#
# COMPACT_ATOMS: atom_id res chain seq x y z
N MET A 1 22.56 -11.15 9.61
CA MET A 1 21.43 -10.51 10.32
C MET A 1 20.18 -11.16 9.82
N THR A 2 19.20 -11.41 10.67
CA THR A 2 17.90 -11.95 10.25
C THR A 2 17.11 -10.81 9.62
N PHE A 3 16.49 -11.03 8.44
CA PHE A 3 15.64 -10.04 7.77
C PHE A 3 14.50 -9.59 8.72
N SER A 4 14.26 -8.30 8.79
CA SER A 4 13.19 -7.73 9.62
C SER A 4 12.51 -6.56 8.93
N ARG A 5 11.18 -6.54 8.96
CA ARG A 5 10.37 -5.48 8.38
C ARG A 5 9.30 -4.96 9.34
N THR A 6 8.89 -3.72 9.11
CA THR A 6 7.67 -3.12 9.64
C THR A 6 6.70 -2.97 8.47
N VAL A 7 5.50 -3.48 8.59
CA VAL A 7 4.43 -3.27 7.59
C VAL A 7 3.63 -2.04 7.99
N ILE A 8 3.46 -1.08 7.08
CA ILE A 8 2.70 0.16 7.30
C ILE A 8 1.54 0.19 6.32
N ILE A 9 0.31 0.23 6.82
CA ILE A 9 -0.91 0.36 6.01
C ILE A 9 -1.46 1.77 6.19
N SER A 10 -1.56 2.53 5.09
CA SER A 10 -2.01 3.92 5.09
C SER A 10 -3.53 4.03 4.95
N CYS A 11 -4.25 4.16 6.08
CA CYS A 11 -5.72 4.22 6.15
C CYS A 11 -6.27 5.59 6.58
N ALA A 12 -5.46 6.66 6.55
CA ALA A 12 -5.85 7.96 7.08
C ALA A 12 -6.81 8.77 6.18
N GLY A 13 -6.91 8.43 4.89
CA GLY A 13 -7.65 9.18 3.87
C GLY A 13 -9.17 9.15 4.02
N MET A 14 -9.85 10.17 3.45
CA MET A 14 -11.31 10.34 3.54
C MET A 14 -12.10 9.50 2.53
N GLY A 15 -11.49 9.03 1.43
CA GLY A 15 -12.18 8.23 0.41
C GLY A 15 -13.33 8.96 -0.32
N ASN A 16 -13.25 10.28 -0.51
CA ASN A 16 -14.35 11.12 -1.00
C ASN A 16 -14.90 10.72 -2.37
N ARG A 17 -14.05 10.20 -3.27
CA ARG A 17 -14.44 9.82 -4.65
C ARG A 17 -15.44 8.67 -4.70
N LEU A 18 -15.43 7.79 -3.71
CA LEU A 18 -16.34 6.64 -3.65
C LEU A 18 -17.77 7.02 -3.20
N GLY A 19 -17.94 8.15 -2.49
CA GLY A 19 -19.26 8.66 -2.09
C GLY A 19 -20.00 7.88 -0.99
N LEU A 20 -19.38 6.88 -0.37
CA LEU A 20 -20.01 6.01 0.64
C LEU A 20 -19.99 6.58 2.07
N GLY A 21 -19.44 7.78 2.28
CA GLY A 21 -19.37 8.41 3.62
C GLY A 21 -18.50 7.67 4.63
N THR A 22 -17.67 6.73 4.18
CA THR A 22 -16.75 5.97 5.01
C THR A 22 -15.32 6.02 4.45
N THR A 23 -14.32 5.74 5.30
CA THR A 23 -12.94 5.53 4.81
C THR A 23 -12.88 4.27 3.96
N LYS A 24 -12.04 4.27 2.91
CA LYS A 24 -11.88 3.12 2.00
C LYS A 24 -11.49 1.83 2.73
N ALA A 25 -10.69 1.91 3.79
CA ALA A 25 -10.31 0.77 4.62
C ALA A 25 -11.50 0.00 5.22
N LEU A 26 -12.65 0.65 5.40
CA LEU A 26 -13.87 0.06 5.99
C LEU A 26 -14.91 -0.36 4.95
N ILE A 27 -14.60 -0.27 3.66
CA ILE A 27 -15.51 -0.72 2.60
C ILE A 27 -15.72 -2.23 2.74
N ASP A 28 -16.96 -2.65 2.71
CA ASP A 28 -17.31 -4.06 2.74
C ASP A 28 -16.93 -4.75 1.43
N ILE A 29 -16.12 -5.78 1.53
CA ILE A 29 -15.73 -6.66 0.42
C ILE A 29 -16.21 -8.07 0.77
N LYS A 30 -17.36 -8.48 0.20
CA LYS A 30 -17.92 -9.80 0.42
C LYS A 30 -18.21 -10.11 1.90
N GLY A 31 -18.72 -9.15 2.65
CA GLY A 31 -19.09 -9.30 4.06
C GLY A 31 -17.95 -9.00 5.04
N GLU A 32 -16.83 -8.47 4.56
CA GLU A 32 -15.69 -8.16 5.41
C GLU A 32 -15.02 -6.84 4.99
N PRO A 33 -14.63 -5.95 5.93
CA PRO A 33 -13.92 -4.71 5.62
C PRO A 33 -12.60 -4.93 4.88
N LEU A 34 -12.28 -4.08 3.90
CA LEU A 34 -11.07 -4.16 3.08
C LEU A 34 -9.77 -4.27 3.92
N ILE A 35 -9.67 -3.52 5.01
CA ILE A 35 -8.51 -3.59 5.92
C ILE A 35 -8.32 -5.00 6.51
N ILE A 36 -9.40 -5.74 6.74
CA ILE A 36 -9.31 -7.10 7.28
C ILE A 36 -8.78 -8.07 6.21
N HIS A 37 -9.14 -7.89 4.93
CA HIS A 37 -8.53 -8.66 3.84
C HIS A 37 -7.02 -8.47 3.79
N GLN A 38 -6.53 -7.23 3.96
CA GLN A 38 -5.09 -6.96 4.02
C GLN A 38 -4.45 -7.60 5.27
N LEU A 39 -5.06 -7.43 6.45
CA LEU A 39 -4.51 -7.95 7.71
C LEU A 39 -4.42 -9.47 7.75
N LYS A 40 -5.38 -10.19 7.17
CA LYS A 40 -5.35 -11.66 7.06
C LYS A 40 -4.11 -12.18 6.33
N SER A 41 -3.66 -11.48 5.32
CA SER A 41 -2.42 -11.84 4.61
C SER A 41 -1.15 -11.50 5.40
N LEU A 42 -1.26 -10.75 6.48
CA LEU A 42 -0.18 -10.29 7.35
C LEU A 42 -0.16 -10.97 8.72
N ASP A 43 -0.89 -12.07 8.92
CA ASP A 43 -1.02 -12.75 10.23
C ASP A 43 0.33 -13.20 10.83
N ASN A 44 1.33 -13.46 9.98
CA ASN A 44 2.66 -13.87 10.42
C ASN A 44 3.65 -12.69 10.57
N GLU A 45 3.24 -11.46 10.30
CA GLU A 45 4.07 -10.27 10.46
C GLU A 45 3.94 -9.71 11.88
N ASN A 46 5.09 -9.51 12.56
CA ASN A 46 5.13 -9.15 13.98
C ASN A 46 5.06 -7.64 14.25
N ASP A 47 5.37 -6.78 13.27
CA ASP A 47 5.30 -5.32 13.40
C ASP A 47 4.41 -4.78 12.28
N VAL A 48 3.11 -4.71 12.55
CA VAL A 48 2.10 -4.15 11.65
C VAL A 48 1.58 -2.84 12.24
N ARG A 49 1.63 -1.77 11.45
CA ARG A 49 1.20 -0.43 11.82
C ARG A 49 0.11 0.04 10.87
N VAL A 50 -0.99 0.51 11.42
CA VAL A 50 -2.09 1.11 10.65
C VAL A 50 -2.12 2.60 10.93
N VAL A 51 -1.94 3.40 9.87
CA VAL A 51 -2.04 4.86 9.98
C VAL A 51 -3.48 5.27 9.82
N VAL A 52 -4.01 5.94 10.82
CA VAL A 52 -5.41 6.36 10.90
C VAL A 52 -5.54 7.88 10.89
N GLY A 53 -6.67 8.38 10.43
CA GLY A 53 -6.99 9.81 10.38
C GLY A 53 -8.50 10.01 10.32
N TYR A 54 -9.10 10.06 9.14
CA TYR A 54 -10.55 10.14 9.00
C TYR A 54 -11.22 8.87 9.56
N GLN A 55 -12.23 9.06 10.42
CA GLN A 55 -12.94 7.97 11.12
C GLN A 55 -12.01 6.99 11.87
N ALA A 56 -10.91 7.51 12.45
CA ALA A 56 -9.90 6.72 13.12
C ALA A 56 -10.47 5.68 14.10
N GLU A 57 -11.43 6.10 14.97
CA GLU A 57 -12.05 5.20 15.96
C GLU A 57 -12.70 3.97 15.32
N LYS A 58 -13.42 4.16 14.19
CA LYS A 58 -14.06 3.05 13.49
C LYS A 58 -13.05 2.06 12.89
N VAL A 59 -11.93 2.59 12.34
CA VAL A 59 -10.85 1.75 11.82
C VAL A 59 -10.20 0.97 12.96
N ILE A 60 -9.87 1.63 14.06
CA ILE A 60 -9.26 1.03 15.27
C ILE A 60 -10.17 -0.07 15.82
N ASP A 61 -11.47 0.20 16.00
CA ASP A 61 -12.43 -0.79 16.51
C ASP A 61 -12.54 -2.00 15.59
N THR A 62 -12.56 -1.77 14.27
CA THR A 62 -12.63 -2.84 13.27
C THR A 62 -11.38 -3.71 13.30
N VAL A 63 -10.19 -3.12 13.29
CA VAL A 63 -8.92 -3.84 13.36
C VAL A 63 -8.80 -4.60 14.68
N ASN A 64 -9.16 -3.97 15.82
CA ASN A 64 -9.09 -4.57 17.14
C ASN A 64 -10.05 -5.77 17.34
N ARG A 65 -11.08 -5.91 16.54
CA ARG A 65 -11.94 -7.13 16.54
C ARG A 65 -11.24 -8.32 15.89
N TYR A 66 -10.31 -8.06 14.98
CA TYR A 66 -9.55 -9.09 14.27
C TYR A 66 -8.24 -9.44 14.99
N ARG A 67 -7.36 -8.43 15.24
CA ARG A 67 -6.07 -8.63 15.93
C ARG A 67 -5.74 -7.47 16.85
N LYS A 68 -5.04 -7.76 17.96
CA LYS A 68 -4.76 -6.79 19.03
C LYS A 68 -3.34 -6.22 19.03
N ASP A 69 -2.45 -6.80 18.26
CA ASP A 69 -1.02 -6.49 18.20
C ASP A 69 -0.65 -5.48 17.12
N VAL A 70 -1.62 -4.73 16.61
CA VAL A 70 -1.42 -3.66 15.64
C VAL A 70 -1.10 -2.34 16.34
N LEU A 71 -0.05 -1.64 15.90
CA LEU A 71 0.26 -0.29 16.35
C LEU A 71 -0.50 0.74 15.51
N PHE A 72 -1.34 1.56 16.16
CA PHE A 72 -2.03 2.65 15.48
C PHE A 72 -1.20 3.95 15.55
N VAL A 73 -1.04 4.59 14.38
CA VAL A 73 -0.35 5.88 14.24
C VAL A 73 -1.33 6.91 13.69
N PHE A 74 -1.46 8.07 14.35
CA PHE A 74 -2.40 9.10 13.93
C PHE A 74 -1.74 10.09 12.97
N ASN A 75 -2.31 10.25 11.78
CA ASN A 75 -2.03 11.37 10.90
C ASN A 75 -3.14 12.42 11.05
N TYR A 76 -2.92 13.43 11.88
CA TYR A 76 -3.88 14.51 12.09
C TYR A 76 -3.99 15.47 10.89
N ASP A 77 -2.94 15.52 10.06
CA ASP A 77 -2.87 16.36 8.88
C ASP A 77 -3.33 15.65 7.58
N TYR A 78 -4.10 14.57 7.73
CA TYR A 78 -4.55 13.73 6.59
C TYR A 78 -5.32 14.48 5.49
N LYS A 79 -5.86 15.67 5.78
CA LYS A 79 -6.58 16.51 4.80
C LYS A 79 -5.64 17.26 3.86
N THR A 80 -4.39 17.46 4.25
CA THR A 80 -3.41 18.33 3.58
C THR A 80 -2.14 17.60 3.20
N THR A 81 -2.01 16.32 3.55
CA THR A 81 -0.83 15.49 3.29
C THR A 81 -1.20 14.26 2.46
N GLY A 82 -0.22 13.73 1.74
CA GLY A 82 -0.34 12.46 1.01
C GLY A 82 0.00 11.23 1.87
N THR A 83 -0.06 10.05 1.24
CA THR A 83 0.26 8.75 1.89
C THR A 83 1.70 8.67 2.38
N GLY A 84 2.64 9.39 1.76
CA GLY A 84 4.03 9.48 2.20
C GLY A 84 4.18 10.07 3.60
N ALA A 85 3.40 11.10 3.96
CA ALA A 85 3.41 11.64 5.32
C ALA A 85 2.99 10.58 6.35
N SER A 86 1.99 9.76 6.02
CA SER A 86 1.54 8.64 6.85
C SER A 86 2.67 7.64 7.07
N VAL A 87 3.39 7.27 6.01
CA VAL A 87 4.54 6.35 6.11
C VAL A 87 5.65 6.96 6.95
N VAL A 88 6.00 8.24 6.78
CA VAL A 88 7.00 8.94 7.60
C VAL A 88 6.62 8.93 9.08
N LEU A 89 5.36 9.21 9.43
CA LEU A 89 4.90 9.17 10.82
C LEU A 89 5.05 7.78 11.42
N ALA A 90 4.69 6.75 10.66
CA ALA A 90 4.70 5.36 11.12
C ALA A 90 6.10 4.70 11.03
N SER A 91 7.08 5.33 10.36
CA SER A 91 8.44 4.80 10.21
C SER A 91 9.32 4.96 11.45
N LYS A 92 8.90 5.75 12.44
CA LYS A 92 9.66 5.96 13.67
C LYS A 92 9.89 4.62 14.40
N PHE A 93 11.16 4.33 14.68
CA PHE A 93 11.58 3.06 15.31
C PHE A 93 11.11 1.81 14.52
N ALA A 94 11.00 1.91 13.20
CA ALA A 94 10.71 0.75 12.35
C ALA A 94 11.91 -0.21 12.32
N ASN A 95 11.62 -1.47 11.97
CA ASN A 95 12.63 -2.47 11.65
C ASN A 95 13.52 -2.02 10.47
N GLU A 96 14.45 -2.88 10.05
CA GLU A 96 15.42 -2.55 8.98
C GLU A 96 14.73 -2.14 7.68
N TYR A 97 13.64 -2.82 7.31
CA TYR A 97 12.82 -2.52 6.14
C TYR A 97 11.44 -2.01 6.53
N ILE A 98 10.86 -1.18 5.68
CA ILE A 98 9.46 -0.80 5.69
C ILE A 98 8.81 -1.40 4.45
N LEU A 99 7.72 -2.13 4.63
CA LEU A 99 6.75 -2.48 3.59
C LEU A 99 5.57 -1.52 3.71
N ALA A 100 5.47 -0.57 2.80
CA ALA A 100 4.35 0.37 2.72
C ALA A 100 3.25 -0.20 1.81
N LEU A 101 2.01 -0.15 2.28
CA LEU A 101 0.80 -0.56 1.57
C LEU A 101 -0.23 0.58 1.67
N ASP A 102 -0.86 0.95 0.55
CA ASP A 102 -2.02 1.83 0.60
C ASP A 102 -3.26 1.05 1.10
N GLY A 103 -4.08 1.69 1.92
CA GLY A 103 -5.18 1.05 2.66
C GLY A 103 -6.45 0.80 1.83
N ASP A 104 -6.43 1.12 0.54
CA ASP A 104 -7.50 0.95 -0.43
C ASP A 104 -7.22 -0.15 -1.46
N LEU A 105 -6.19 -0.95 -1.23
CA LEU A 105 -5.75 -2.01 -2.13
C LEU A 105 -6.31 -3.37 -1.75
N LEU A 106 -6.87 -4.06 -2.74
CA LEU A 106 -7.04 -5.50 -2.73
C LEU A 106 -5.85 -6.12 -3.48
N ILE A 107 -5.09 -6.99 -2.83
CA ILE A 107 -3.85 -7.58 -3.36
C ILE A 107 -4.09 -9.05 -3.66
N HIS A 108 -3.61 -9.54 -4.82
CA HIS A 108 -3.68 -10.95 -5.15
C HIS A 108 -2.97 -11.81 -4.10
N PRO A 109 -3.60 -12.88 -3.57
CA PRO A 109 -3.01 -13.67 -2.47
C PRO A 109 -1.62 -14.26 -2.76
N ASP A 110 -1.36 -14.72 -3.98
CA ASP A 110 -0.05 -15.27 -4.34
C ASP A 110 1.01 -14.19 -4.50
N ASP A 111 0.63 -13.00 -4.96
CA ASP A 111 1.57 -11.89 -5.06
C ASP A 111 1.89 -11.33 -3.66
N MET A 112 0.94 -11.37 -2.72
CA MET A 112 1.23 -11.05 -1.33
C MET A 112 2.23 -12.04 -0.71
N LYS A 113 2.10 -13.35 -0.96
CA LYS A 113 3.10 -14.34 -0.54
C LYS A 113 4.49 -14.03 -1.13
N LYS A 114 4.54 -13.64 -2.42
CA LYS A 114 5.77 -13.23 -3.09
C LYS A 114 6.38 -12.00 -2.42
N ILE A 115 5.58 -10.96 -2.11
CA ILE A 115 6.02 -9.77 -1.37
C ILE A 115 6.62 -10.17 -0.02
N LEU A 116 5.92 -10.99 0.75
CA LEU A 116 6.33 -11.37 2.10
C LEU A 116 7.58 -12.28 2.13
N SER A 117 7.85 -13.00 1.06
CA SER A 117 9.08 -13.80 0.91
C SER A 117 10.28 -13.01 0.36
N PHE A 118 10.08 -11.75 -0.07
CA PHE A 118 11.14 -10.97 -0.68
C PHE A 118 11.90 -10.14 0.35
N GLU A 119 13.22 -10.35 0.44
CA GLU A 119 14.09 -9.79 1.49
C GLU A 119 14.97 -8.63 1.00
N SER A 120 14.50 -7.86 0.01
CA SER A 120 15.24 -6.73 -0.55
C SER A 120 14.30 -5.57 -0.86
N GLU A 121 14.85 -4.44 -1.29
CA GLU A 121 14.05 -3.29 -1.73
C GLU A 121 13.35 -3.57 -3.05
N PHE A 122 12.09 -3.17 -3.17
CA PHE A 122 11.36 -3.19 -4.44
C PHE A 122 10.34 -2.06 -4.52
N VAL A 123 9.96 -1.74 -5.74
CA VAL A 123 8.83 -0.87 -6.09
C VAL A 123 7.79 -1.71 -6.82
N GLY A 124 6.56 -1.73 -6.31
CA GLY A 124 5.45 -2.44 -6.91
C GLY A 124 4.81 -1.67 -8.06
N GLY A 125 4.22 -2.40 -8.99
CA GLY A 125 3.39 -1.87 -10.06
C GLY A 125 2.64 -2.98 -10.77
N ASN A 126 1.69 -2.62 -11.61
CA ASN A 126 0.89 -3.52 -12.43
C ASN A 126 0.70 -2.93 -13.83
N PRO A 127 0.16 -3.70 -14.81
CA PRO A 127 -0.28 -3.14 -16.07
C PRO A 127 -1.22 -1.95 -15.87
N ILE A 128 -1.13 -0.94 -16.74
CA ILE A 128 -1.92 0.29 -16.63
C ILE A 128 -3.41 -0.04 -16.77
N GLU A 129 -4.20 0.25 -15.75
CA GLU A 129 -5.65 0.00 -15.69
C GLU A 129 -6.45 1.23 -15.23
N SER A 130 -5.81 2.20 -14.55
CA SER A 130 -6.46 3.42 -14.07
C SER A 130 -6.50 4.53 -15.13
N ASP A 131 -7.48 5.45 -15.00
CA ASP A 131 -7.67 6.54 -15.96
C ASP A 131 -6.63 7.66 -15.81
N ASP A 132 -6.03 7.82 -14.62
CA ASP A 132 -5.01 8.85 -14.34
C ASP A 132 -3.84 8.27 -13.50
N PRO A 133 -3.09 7.30 -14.06
CA PRO A 133 -2.06 6.60 -13.33
C PRO A 133 -0.82 7.47 -13.05
N TRP A 134 -0.14 7.21 -11.94
CA TRP A 134 1.28 7.45 -11.87
C TRP A 134 2.01 6.28 -12.51
N MET A 135 2.66 6.53 -13.64
CA MET A 135 3.35 5.50 -14.40
C MET A 135 4.77 5.25 -13.90
N VAL A 136 5.22 4.02 -14.04
CA VAL A 136 6.55 3.55 -13.65
C VAL A 136 7.36 3.30 -14.91
N GLN A 137 8.45 4.04 -15.07
CA GLN A 137 9.45 3.80 -16.11
C GLN A 137 10.46 2.78 -15.62
N THR A 138 10.69 1.74 -16.39
CA THR A 138 11.60 0.66 -16.03
C THR A 138 12.70 0.45 -17.07
N PHE A 139 13.74 -0.30 -16.68
CA PHE A 139 14.76 -0.82 -17.57
C PHE A 139 15.23 -2.19 -17.08
N GLU A 140 15.72 -3.00 -17.99
CA GLU A 140 16.28 -4.33 -17.68
C GLU A 140 17.79 -4.25 -17.44
N LYS A 141 18.25 -4.95 -16.41
CA LYS A 141 19.67 -5.17 -16.13
C LYS A 141 19.86 -6.52 -15.46
N ASP A 142 20.80 -7.31 -15.96
CA ASP A 142 21.17 -8.63 -15.42
C ASP A 142 19.96 -9.57 -15.23
N GLY A 143 18.99 -9.53 -16.17
CA GLY A 143 17.78 -10.34 -16.14
C GLY A 143 16.73 -9.89 -15.12
N LYS A 144 16.88 -8.73 -14.52
CA LYS A 144 15.93 -8.10 -13.60
C LYS A 144 15.44 -6.77 -14.15
N GLU A 145 14.20 -6.42 -13.80
CA GLU A 145 13.60 -5.13 -14.15
C GLU A 145 13.77 -4.15 -12.98
N TYR A 146 14.17 -2.91 -13.27
CA TYR A 146 14.41 -1.84 -12.28
C TYR A 146 13.61 -0.60 -12.62
N VAL A 147 13.05 0.05 -11.61
CA VAL A 147 12.41 1.37 -11.74
C VAL A 147 13.49 2.43 -11.84
N LYS A 148 13.40 3.30 -12.85
CA LYS A 148 14.28 4.45 -13.05
C LYS A 148 13.62 5.81 -12.78
N ALA A 149 12.29 5.89 -12.92
CA ALA A 149 11.53 7.13 -12.67
C ALA A 149 10.04 6.85 -12.52
N PHE A 150 9.33 7.79 -11.89
CA PHE A 150 7.86 7.90 -11.94
C PHE A 150 7.45 9.03 -12.89
N SER A 151 6.34 8.88 -13.61
CA SER A 151 5.90 9.85 -14.61
C SER A 151 4.38 9.88 -14.74
N LYS A 152 3.81 11.05 -15.10
CA LYS A 152 2.41 11.17 -15.53
C LYS A 152 2.23 10.94 -17.02
N ASN A 153 3.30 10.97 -17.80
CA ASN A 153 3.20 11.02 -19.26
C ASN A 153 3.59 9.70 -19.95
N GLU A 154 4.49 8.92 -19.35
CA GLU A 154 5.03 7.71 -19.96
C GLU A 154 5.50 6.69 -18.92
N GLY A 155 5.31 5.41 -19.22
CA GLY A 155 5.74 4.28 -18.40
C GLY A 155 5.15 2.97 -18.92
N LYS A 156 5.74 1.85 -18.51
CA LYS A 156 5.30 0.50 -18.91
C LYS A 156 4.21 -0.02 -17.96
N TYR A 157 4.25 0.42 -16.71
CA TYR A 157 3.36 0.00 -15.64
C TYR A 157 2.77 1.21 -14.94
N GLU A 158 1.75 1.00 -14.12
CA GLU A 158 1.30 1.98 -13.13
C GLU A 158 1.83 1.65 -11.74
N TRP A 159 2.09 2.69 -10.93
CA TRP A 159 2.40 2.60 -9.52
C TRP A 159 1.15 2.13 -8.75
N ASN A 160 1.28 1.09 -7.95
CA ASN A 160 0.16 0.47 -7.23
C ASN A 160 0.17 0.67 -5.72
N GLY A 161 0.90 1.65 -5.20
CA GLY A 161 0.89 1.96 -3.76
C GLY A 161 1.69 0.99 -2.88
N ILE A 162 2.49 0.08 -3.46
CA ILE A 162 3.25 -0.93 -2.72
C ILE A 162 4.76 -0.72 -2.90
N THR A 163 5.50 -0.62 -1.80
CA THR A 163 6.97 -0.61 -1.86
C THR A 163 7.58 -1.21 -0.60
N GLN A 164 8.74 -1.84 -0.74
CA GLN A 164 9.61 -2.20 0.37
C GLN A 164 10.92 -1.44 0.24
N ILE A 165 11.32 -0.74 1.30
CA ILE A 165 12.50 0.13 1.29
C ILE A 165 13.18 0.10 2.67
N LEU A 166 14.49 0.34 2.71
CA LEU A 166 15.23 0.51 3.97
C LEU A 166 14.65 1.66 4.80
N SER A 167 14.31 1.41 6.05
CA SER A 167 13.67 2.38 6.94
C SER A 167 14.48 3.67 7.11
N LYS A 168 15.82 3.57 7.10
CA LYS A 168 16.72 4.73 7.17
C LYS A 168 16.60 5.72 6.00
N LYS A 169 15.98 5.31 4.89
CA LYS A 169 15.72 6.17 3.72
C LYS A 169 14.43 7.00 3.90
N ILE A 170 13.55 6.63 4.84
CA ILE A 170 12.28 7.29 5.10
C ILE A 170 12.43 8.25 6.27
N CYS A 171 12.82 9.49 6.00
CA CYS A 171 13.13 10.48 7.04
C CYS A 171 12.11 11.62 7.12
N SER A 172 11.63 12.13 5.98
CA SER A 172 10.73 13.28 5.90
C SER A 172 9.99 13.28 4.56
N GLY A 173 8.83 13.91 4.54
CA GLY A 173 8.01 14.13 3.34
C GLY A 173 6.55 14.25 3.67
N THR A 174 5.80 15.01 2.86
CA THR A 174 4.36 15.28 3.04
C THR A 174 3.54 14.85 1.83
N GLY A 175 4.19 14.44 0.74
CA GLY A 175 3.56 13.99 -0.51
C GLY A 175 3.16 12.52 -0.50
N HIS A 176 3.22 11.90 -1.66
CA HIS A 176 2.92 10.47 -1.85
C HIS A 176 4.14 9.58 -1.57
N VAL A 177 3.92 8.28 -1.36
CA VAL A 177 4.99 7.31 -1.07
C VAL A 177 6.04 7.27 -2.18
N PHE A 178 5.63 7.27 -3.46
CA PHE A 178 6.59 7.24 -4.57
C PHE A 178 7.59 8.42 -4.54
N GLN A 179 7.17 9.59 -4.05
CA GLN A 179 8.05 10.77 -3.91
C GLN A 179 9.12 10.57 -2.82
N LEU A 180 8.85 9.74 -1.81
CA LEU A 180 9.85 9.34 -0.81
C LEU A 180 10.87 8.36 -1.37
N VAL A 181 10.45 7.54 -2.34
CA VAL A 181 11.25 6.48 -2.96
C VAL A 181 12.13 7.01 -4.11
N GLU A 182 11.61 7.97 -4.86
CA GLU A 182 12.24 8.52 -6.09
C GLU A 182 13.72 8.92 -5.93
N PRO A 183 14.16 9.56 -4.81
CA PRO A 183 15.57 9.91 -4.63
C PRO A 183 16.53 8.72 -4.53
N PHE A 184 16.02 7.51 -4.37
CA PHE A 184 16.80 6.29 -4.15
C PHE A 184 16.78 5.31 -5.33
N LEU A 185 16.18 5.72 -6.44
CA LEU A 185 16.17 4.93 -7.67
C LEU A 185 17.57 4.81 -8.27
N PRO A 186 17.92 3.71 -8.96
CA PRO A 186 17.01 2.64 -9.34
C PRO A 186 16.79 1.59 -8.24
N ILE A 187 15.56 1.05 -8.15
CA ILE A 187 15.16 -0.02 -7.24
C ILE A 187 14.50 -1.14 -8.08
N GLU A 188 14.63 -2.40 -7.66
CA GLU A 188 14.05 -3.55 -8.35
C GLU A 188 12.53 -3.38 -8.50
N PHE A 189 11.99 -3.65 -9.70
CA PHE A 189 10.57 -3.61 -9.99
C PHE A 189 9.93 -4.96 -9.66
N MET A 190 8.76 -4.92 -9.04
CA MET A 190 7.95 -6.12 -8.80
C MET A 190 6.56 -5.94 -9.40
N ASN A 191 6.21 -6.78 -10.38
CA ASN A 191 4.85 -6.84 -10.89
C ASN A 191 3.95 -7.52 -9.85
N ILE A 192 2.92 -6.79 -9.38
CA ILE A 192 2.00 -7.18 -8.31
C ILE A 192 0.57 -6.90 -8.77
N ARG A 193 -0.24 -7.93 -8.89
CA ARG A 193 -1.66 -7.79 -9.23
C ARG A 193 -2.43 -7.20 -8.06
N THR A 194 -3.04 -6.05 -8.29
CA THR A 194 -3.85 -5.32 -7.31
C THR A 194 -5.14 -4.81 -7.93
N ARG A 195 -6.10 -4.45 -7.09
CA ARG A 195 -7.24 -3.58 -7.42
C ARG A 195 -7.30 -2.47 -6.39
N GLU A 196 -7.11 -1.24 -6.84
CA GLU A 196 -7.35 -0.05 -6.04
C GLU A 196 -8.85 0.25 -6.05
N ILE A 197 -9.43 0.66 -4.90
CA ILE A 197 -10.85 0.96 -4.77
C ILE A 197 -11.03 2.45 -4.57
N ASP A 198 -11.13 3.18 -5.68
CA ASP A 198 -11.29 4.63 -5.70
C ASP A 198 -12.70 5.08 -6.06
N THR A 199 -13.35 4.33 -6.94
CA THR A 199 -14.68 4.62 -7.48
C THR A 199 -15.62 3.42 -7.32
N ILE A 200 -16.92 3.62 -7.57
CA ILE A 200 -17.88 2.51 -7.57
C ILE A 200 -17.57 1.47 -8.67
N ASN A 201 -16.99 1.91 -9.79
CA ASN A 201 -16.58 0.99 -10.85
C ASN A 201 -15.38 0.14 -10.41
N ASP A 202 -14.41 0.70 -9.68
CA ASP A 202 -13.29 -0.04 -9.11
C ASP A 202 -13.79 -1.06 -8.09
N TYR A 203 -14.71 -0.66 -7.25
CA TYR A 203 -15.36 -1.54 -6.29
C TYR A 203 -16.02 -2.75 -6.97
N ASN A 204 -16.81 -2.53 -8.01
CA ASN A 204 -17.44 -3.62 -8.76
C ASN A 204 -16.40 -4.54 -9.42
N ARG A 205 -15.35 -3.97 -10.03
CA ARG A 205 -14.23 -4.74 -10.61
C ARG A 205 -13.51 -5.58 -9.56
N ALA A 206 -13.32 -5.04 -8.36
CA ALA A 206 -12.70 -5.78 -7.25
C ALA A 206 -13.56 -6.97 -6.79
N LEU A 207 -14.89 -6.79 -6.70
CA LEU A 207 -15.81 -7.88 -6.38
C LEU A 207 -15.81 -8.99 -7.45
N GLU A 208 -15.87 -8.62 -8.73
CA GLU A 208 -15.78 -9.56 -9.84
C GLU A 208 -14.47 -10.35 -9.83
N TRP A 209 -13.37 -9.66 -9.54
CA TRP A 209 -12.05 -10.29 -9.46
C TRP A 209 -11.97 -11.37 -8.38
N ILE A 210 -12.54 -11.12 -7.20
CA ILE A 210 -12.65 -12.13 -6.14
C ILE A 210 -13.55 -13.29 -6.59
N GLU A 211 -14.71 -13.00 -7.21
CA GLU A 211 -15.63 -14.03 -7.68
C GLU A 211 -15.03 -14.99 -8.68
N ARG A 212 -14.13 -14.48 -9.54
CA ARG A 212 -13.36 -15.28 -10.50
C ARG A 212 -12.14 -15.97 -9.88
N GLY A 213 -11.96 -15.91 -8.56
CA GLY A 213 -10.80 -16.50 -7.88
C GLY A 213 -9.49 -15.77 -8.20
N TYR A 214 -9.56 -14.45 -8.34
CA TYR A 214 -8.43 -13.57 -8.70
C TYR A 214 -7.85 -13.80 -10.11
N ASN A 215 -8.67 -14.26 -11.07
CA ASN A 215 -8.31 -14.45 -12.48
C ASN A 215 -8.82 -13.31 -13.38
#